data_ecd58dac18ee2e26c16341d8e74ff4c4
#
_entry.id   ecd58dac18ee2e26c16341d8e74ff4c4
#
_cell.length_a   1.000
_cell.length_b   1.000
_cell.length_c   1.000
_cell.angle_alpha   90.00
_cell.angle_beta   90.00
_cell.angle_gamma   90.00
#
_symmetry.space_group_name_H-M   'P 1'
#
loop_
_entity.id
_entity.type
_entity.pdbx_description
1 polymer ?
#
loop_
_entity_poly.entity_id
_entity_poly.type
_entity_poly.pdbx_seq_one_letter_code
_entity_poly.pdbx_strand_id
1 'polypeptide(L)'
;MSEKIVQTAGHDALGQFAPEFAHFNDDVLFGENWNNADIDIKTRCIITVVALMASGITDSSLAYHLENAKAHGVTRAEIAAVITHVAFYAGWPKAWAVFNLAKGVWSDDDETTAAQDAKGAYAASIFFPVGDPNPYGEFFTGQSYLAPVSAEQVPIFNVTFEPGCRNFWHIHHAEEGGGQMLLCVGGRGYYQERGGKTVEMVPGTVVNIPANVEHWHGAAKDSWFSHLAIEVAGEGASTEWLESVSDEEYGKLA
;
A
#
# COMPACT_ATOMS: atom_id res chain seq x y z
N MET A 1 16.65 1.32 18.20
CA MET A 1 16.14 1.85 19.50
C MET A 1 15.17 2.95 19.12
N SER A 2 13.88 2.84 19.43
CA SER A 2 12.93 3.91 19.20
C SER A 2 13.35 5.15 19.99
N GLU A 3 13.21 6.32 19.36
CA GLU A 3 13.47 7.60 20.00
C GLU A 3 12.52 7.76 21.18
N LYS A 4 13.05 8.23 22.33
CA LYS A 4 12.23 8.43 23.52
C LYS A 4 11.31 9.64 23.32
N ILE A 5 10.05 9.49 23.71
CA ILE A 5 9.12 10.60 23.77
C ILE A 5 9.51 11.52 24.92
N VAL A 6 9.66 12.79 24.60
CA VAL A 6 9.91 13.88 25.56
C VAL A 6 8.83 14.94 25.35
N GLN A 7 8.18 15.35 26.43
CA GLN A 7 7.19 16.42 26.43
C GLN A 7 7.57 17.47 27.47
N THR A 8 7.42 18.73 27.12
CA THR A 8 7.71 19.88 28.00
C THR A 8 6.54 20.85 28.13
N ALA A 9 5.45 20.59 27.40
CA ALA A 9 4.30 21.52 27.33
C ALA A 9 3.65 21.81 28.68
N GLY A 10 3.66 20.83 29.60
CA GLY A 10 3.16 21.02 30.95
C GLY A 10 4.03 22.00 31.73
N HIS A 11 5.33 21.81 31.71
CA HIS A 11 6.28 22.71 32.36
C HIS A 11 6.26 24.11 31.74
N ASP A 12 6.23 24.21 30.43
CA ASP A 12 6.25 25.48 29.70
C ASP A 12 4.98 26.31 29.96
N ALA A 13 3.81 25.66 29.93
CA ALA A 13 2.54 26.35 30.07
C ALA A 13 2.08 26.53 31.54
N LEU A 14 2.33 25.53 32.39
CA LEU A 14 1.73 25.45 33.71
C LEU A 14 2.77 25.30 34.86
N GLY A 15 4.06 25.22 34.55
CA GLY A 15 5.09 24.93 35.56
C GLY A 15 5.14 25.91 36.75
N GLN A 16 4.78 27.19 36.52
CA GLN A 16 4.67 28.19 37.60
C GLN A 16 3.30 28.18 38.29
N PHE A 17 2.24 27.83 37.59
CA PHE A 17 0.88 27.85 38.12
C PHE A 17 0.48 26.55 38.79
N ALA A 18 0.86 25.41 38.20
CA ALA A 18 0.52 24.06 38.66
C ALA A 18 1.72 23.11 38.48
N PRO A 19 2.81 23.28 39.25
CA PRO A 19 4.08 22.54 39.07
C PRO A 19 3.90 21.03 39.22
N GLU A 20 3.06 20.59 40.13
CA GLU A 20 2.78 19.16 40.34
C GLU A 20 2.07 18.54 39.12
N PHE A 21 1.09 19.26 38.53
CA PHE A 21 0.42 18.83 37.32
C PHE A 21 1.41 18.77 36.13
N ALA A 22 2.26 19.77 35.98
CA ALA A 22 3.30 19.80 34.95
C ALA A 22 4.26 18.60 35.07
N HIS A 23 4.71 18.29 36.28
CA HIS A 23 5.51 17.12 36.56
C HIS A 23 4.80 15.80 36.18
N PHE A 24 3.55 15.61 36.60
CA PHE A 24 2.82 14.40 36.25
C PHE A 24 2.56 14.29 34.74
N ASN A 25 2.30 15.40 34.05
CA ASN A 25 2.11 15.40 32.61
C ASN A 25 3.39 15.07 31.86
N ASP A 26 4.46 15.81 32.10
CA ASP A 26 5.66 15.73 31.26
C ASP A 26 6.58 14.57 31.69
N ASP A 27 6.85 14.45 33.01
CA ASP A 27 7.85 13.50 33.46
C ASP A 27 7.26 12.09 33.68
N VAL A 28 6.05 11.99 34.23
CA VAL A 28 5.44 10.70 34.55
C VAL A 28 4.65 10.16 33.38
N LEU A 29 3.67 10.91 32.87
CA LEU A 29 2.84 10.43 31.75
C LEU A 29 3.67 10.23 30.49
N PHE A 30 4.29 11.28 29.98
CA PHE A 30 5.07 11.18 28.74
C PHE A 30 6.47 10.62 28.95
N GLY A 31 7.18 11.00 30.04
CA GLY A 31 8.54 10.58 30.30
C GLY A 31 8.69 9.11 30.71
N GLU A 32 7.73 8.57 31.46
CA GLU A 32 7.77 7.19 31.96
C GLU A 32 6.75 6.30 31.25
N ASN A 33 5.43 6.60 31.36
CA ASN A 33 4.38 5.70 30.87
C ASN A 33 4.38 5.55 29.36
N TRP A 34 4.51 6.63 28.58
CA TRP A 34 4.57 6.56 27.12
C TRP A 34 5.85 5.88 26.60
N ASN A 35 6.91 5.87 27.38
CA ASN A 35 8.17 5.18 27.05
C ASN A 35 8.25 3.74 27.59
N ASN A 36 7.22 3.24 28.26
CA ASN A 36 7.17 1.86 28.71
C ASN A 36 6.99 0.91 27.50
N ALA A 37 7.84 -0.10 27.39
CA ALA A 37 7.92 -1.01 26.24
C ALA A 37 6.85 -2.12 26.22
N ASP A 38 5.99 -2.23 27.24
CA ASP A 38 4.96 -3.29 27.32
C ASP A 38 3.88 -3.16 26.24
N ILE A 39 3.65 -1.94 25.76
CA ILE A 39 2.78 -1.63 24.64
C ILE A 39 3.55 -0.71 23.68
N ASP A 40 3.55 -1.04 22.38
CA ASP A 40 4.22 -0.21 21.37
C ASP A 40 3.53 1.17 21.24
N ILE A 41 4.30 2.13 20.74
CA ILE A 41 3.89 3.54 20.67
C ILE A 41 2.67 3.73 19.75
N LYS A 42 2.57 3.02 18.64
CA LYS A 42 1.45 3.08 17.70
C LYS A 42 0.15 2.64 18.39
N THR A 43 0.21 1.54 19.12
CA THR A 43 -0.92 1.03 19.92
C THR A 43 -1.32 2.03 21.00
N ARG A 44 -0.37 2.67 21.71
CA ARG A 44 -0.66 3.73 22.69
C ARG A 44 -1.41 4.90 22.06
N CYS A 45 -0.97 5.36 20.90
CA CYS A 45 -1.67 6.42 20.15
C CYS A 45 -3.12 6.05 19.86
N ILE A 46 -3.36 4.83 19.35
CA ILE A 46 -4.72 4.33 19.05
C ILE A 46 -5.57 4.29 20.32
N ILE A 47 -5.05 3.72 21.41
CA ILE A 47 -5.75 3.64 22.71
C ILE A 47 -6.13 5.04 23.21
N THR A 48 -5.22 6.01 23.10
CA THR A 48 -5.46 7.39 23.54
C THR A 48 -6.56 8.05 22.71
N VAL A 49 -6.53 7.92 21.38
CA VAL A 49 -7.59 8.43 20.49
C VAL A 49 -8.95 7.79 20.85
N VAL A 50 -8.99 6.47 21.06
CA VAL A 50 -10.21 5.75 21.47
C VAL A 50 -10.73 6.25 22.81
N ALA A 51 -9.85 6.43 23.80
CA ALA A 51 -10.25 6.91 25.13
C ALA A 51 -10.84 8.33 25.07
N LEU A 52 -10.20 9.25 24.35
CA LEU A 52 -10.66 10.62 24.16
C LEU A 52 -12.01 10.67 23.43
N MET A 53 -12.13 9.94 22.31
CA MET A 53 -13.39 9.83 21.56
C MET A 53 -14.52 9.29 22.45
N ALA A 54 -14.29 8.20 23.18
CA ALA A 54 -15.27 7.58 24.06
C ALA A 54 -15.70 8.54 25.18
N SER A 55 -14.76 9.32 25.73
CA SER A 55 -15.02 10.35 26.73
C SER A 55 -15.71 11.61 26.18
N GLY A 56 -15.86 11.74 24.86
CA GLY A 56 -16.51 12.89 24.22
C GLY A 56 -15.62 14.11 24.07
N ILE A 57 -14.30 13.93 24.20
CA ILE A 57 -13.30 14.97 23.89
C ILE A 57 -13.07 14.93 22.39
N THR A 58 -13.56 15.96 21.68
CA THR A 58 -13.54 16.05 20.20
C THR A 58 -13.09 17.45 19.74
N ASP A 59 -12.24 18.08 20.51
CA ASP A 59 -11.64 19.39 20.27
C ASP A 59 -10.16 19.30 19.84
N SER A 60 -9.43 20.41 20.01
CA SER A 60 -8.00 20.49 19.68
C SER A 60 -7.13 19.50 20.43
N SER A 61 -7.54 19.03 21.61
CA SER A 61 -6.81 18.02 22.37
C SER A 61 -6.79 16.69 21.60
N LEU A 62 -7.94 16.29 21.03
CA LEU A 62 -8.01 15.11 20.19
C LEU A 62 -7.25 15.31 18.86
N ALA A 63 -7.30 16.50 18.25
CA ALA A 63 -6.55 16.79 17.03
C ALA A 63 -5.05 16.55 17.22
N TYR A 64 -4.46 17.03 18.32
CA TYR A 64 -3.06 16.76 18.68
C TYR A 64 -2.76 15.24 18.76
N HIS A 65 -3.64 14.46 19.36
CA HIS A 65 -3.43 13.00 19.47
C HIS A 65 -3.62 12.27 18.15
N LEU A 66 -4.43 12.78 17.22
CA LEU A 66 -4.53 12.27 15.85
C LEU A 66 -3.24 12.55 15.06
N GLU A 67 -2.68 13.76 15.17
CA GLU A 67 -1.39 14.11 14.56
C GLU A 67 -0.27 13.23 15.12
N ASN A 68 -0.24 13.03 16.44
CA ASN A 68 0.71 12.14 17.09
C ASN A 68 0.56 10.67 16.63
N ALA A 69 -0.68 10.20 16.45
CA ALA A 69 -0.95 8.87 15.91
C ALA A 69 -0.40 8.70 14.48
N LYS A 70 -0.60 9.69 13.62
CA LYS A 70 -0.04 9.72 12.26
C LYS A 70 1.50 9.70 12.30
N ALA A 71 2.13 10.54 13.11
CA ALA A 71 3.59 10.62 13.27
C ALA A 71 4.21 9.28 13.74
N HIS A 72 3.44 8.46 14.45
CA HIS A 72 3.86 7.14 14.92
C HIS A 72 3.31 5.99 14.06
N GLY A 73 2.98 6.26 12.79
CA GLY A 73 2.71 5.24 11.78
C GLY A 73 1.30 4.66 11.80
N VAL A 74 0.32 5.35 12.42
CA VAL A 74 -1.09 5.01 12.23
C VAL A 74 -1.52 5.50 10.85
N THR A 75 -1.93 4.58 10.01
CA THR A 75 -2.37 4.90 8.64
C THR A 75 -3.79 5.46 8.60
N ARG A 76 -4.15 6.12 7.50
CA ARG A 76 -5.53 6.58 7.25
C ARG A 76 -6.55 5.43 7.31
N ALA A 77 -6.21 4.27 6.73
CA ALA A 77 -7.09 3.11 6.75
C ALA A 77 -7.30 2.57 8.18
N GLU A 78 -6.22 2.49 8.97
CA GLU A 78 -6.30 2.03 10.36
C GLU A 78 -7.13 2.97 11.23
N ILE A 79 -6.89 4.28 11.16
CA ILE A 79 -7.64 5.23 11.98
C ILE A 79 -9.12 5.27 11.58
N ALA A 80 -9.43 5.15 10.29
CA ALA A 80 -10.81 5.07 9.81
C ALA A 80 -11.51 3.81 10.35
N ALA A 81 -10.85 2.66 10.32
CA ALA A 81 -11.37 1.40 10.88
C ALA A 81 -11.58 1.50 12.40
N VAL A 82 -10.63 2.10 13.13
CA VAL A 82 -10.72 2.32 14.58
C VAL A 82 -11.92 3.20 14.92
N ILE A 83 -12.04 4.37 14.30
CA ILE A 83 -13.16 5.30 14.56
C ILE A 83 -14.49 4.64 14.23
N THR A 84 -14.58 3.92 13.09
CA THR A 84 -15.78 3.17 12.69
C THR A 84 -16.15 2.12 13.72
N HIS A 85 -15.20 1.32 14.18
CA HIS A 85 -15.45 0.32 15.21
C HIS A 85 -15.94 0.95 16.52
N VAL A 86 -15.26 1.99 16.99
CA VAL A 86 -15.60 2.70 18.23
C VAL A 86 -16.97 3.39 18.15
N ALA A 87 -17.44 3.77 16.95
CA ALA A 87 -18.77 4.37 16.76
C ALA A 87 -19.91 3.49 17.29
N PHE A 88 -19.78 2.17 17.20
CA PHE A 88 -20.77 1.21 17.72
C PHE A 88 -20.85 1.19 19.26
N TYR A 89 -19.78 1.59 19.95
CA TYR A 89 -19.68 1.58 21.41
C TYR A 89 -19.82 2.97 22.03
N ALA A 90 -19.30 4.02 21.35
CA ALA A 90 -19.28 5.39 21.87
C ALA A 90 -20.31 6.32 21.23
N GLY A 91 -20.93 5.90 20.14
CA GLY A 91 -21.99 6.63 19.42
C GLY A 91 -21.52 7.38 18.19
N TRP A 92 -22.35 7.39 17.15
CA TRP A 92 -22.12 7.98 15.83
C TRP A 92 -21.80 9.49 15.84
N PRO A 93 -22.46 10.33 16.65
CA PRO A 93 -22.12 11.76 16.66
C PRO A 93 -20.66 12.04 17.03
N LYS A 94 -20.10 11.27 17.98
CA LYS A 94 -18.68 11.38 18.36
C LYS A 94 -17.78 10.95 17.21
N ALA A 95 -18.11 9.84 16.53
CA ALA A 95 -17.37 9.37 15.36
C ALA A 95 -17.33 10.42 14.24
N TRP A 96 -18.45 11.07 13.93
CA TRP A 96 -18.51 12.14 12.96
C TRP A 96 -17.58 13.33 13.33
N ALA A 97 -17.59 13.73 14.60
CA ALA A 97 -16.70 14.81 15.07
C ALA A 97 -15.22 14.42 14.91
N VAL A 98 -14.87 13.17 15.30
CA VAL A 98 -13.49 12.67 15.16
C VAL A 98 -13.08 12.53 13.69
N PHE A 99 -13.94 12.03 12.80
CA PHE A 99 -13.66 11.98 11.35
C PHE A 99 -13.42 13.37 10.76
N ASN A 100 -14.14 14.39 11.20
CA ASN A 100 -13.91 15.76 10.74
C ASN A 100 -12.52 16.29 11.13
N LEU A 101 -12.01 15.92 12.30
CA LEU A 101 -10.63 16.22 12.71
C LEU A 101 -9.63 15.37 11.92
N ALA A 102 -9.89 14.06 11.82
CA ALA A 102 -8.99 13.13 11.15
C ALA A 102 -8.77 13.47 9.67
N LYS A 103 -9.77 13.96 8.95
CA LYS A 103 -9.63 14.45 7.57
C LYS A 103 -8.61 15.57 7.42
N GLY A 104 -8.47 16.43 8.43
CA GLY A 104 -7.46 17.48 8.43
C GLY A 104 -6.04 16.95 8.67
N VAL A 105 -5.93 15.82 9.37
CA VAL A 105 -4.64 15.18 9.69
C VAL A 105 -4.17 14.27 8.55
N TRP A 106 -5.05 13.42 8.01
CA TRP A 106 -4.77 12.55 6.85
C TRP A 106 -5.43 13.13 5.60
N SER A 107 -4.77 14.10 4.96
CA SER A 107 -5.22 14.72 3.71
C SER A 107 -4.97 13.80 2.50
N ASP A 108 -5.56 14.13 1.34
CA ASP A 108 -5.37 13.37 0.11
C ASP A 108 -3.93 13.43 -0.41
N ASP A 109 -3.18 14.50 -0.07
CA ASP A 109 -1.75 14.62 -0.37
C ASP A 109 -0.91 13.54 0.35
N ASP A 110 -1.36 13.07 1.50
CA ASP A 110 -0.68 12.01 2.26
C ASP A 110 -0.80 10.63 1.60
N GLU A 111 -1.90 10.35 0.90
CA GLU A 111 -2.06 9.09 0.14
C GLU A 111 -1.10 9.05 -1.04
N THR A 112 -0.93 10.18 -1.72
CA THR A 112 0.04 10.30 -2.81
C THR A 112 1.46 10.11 -2.31
N THR A 113 1.81 10.70 -1.17
CA THR A 113 3.13 10.54 -0.53
C THR A 113 3.35 9.11 -0.07
N ALA A 114 2.38 8.50 0.62
CA ALA A 114 2.48 7.11 1.08
C ALA A 114 2.62 6.11 -0.09
N ALA A 115 1.90 6.34 -1.19
CA ALA A 115 2.04 5.53 -2.40
C ALA A 115 3.43 5.70 -3.05
N GLN A 116 3.95 6.93 -3.09
CA GLN A 116 5.31 7.22 -3.58
C GLN A 116 6.37 6.57 -2.69
N ASP A 117 6.23 6.63 -1.37
CA ASP A 117 7.12 5.99 -0.42
C ASP A 117 7.11 4.46 -0.55
N ALA A 118 5.93 3.85 -0.74
CA ALA A 118 5.79 2.42 -0.98
C ALA A 118 6.43 1.99 -2.31
N LYS A 119 6.23 2.78 -3.38
CA LYS A 119 6.90 2.57 -4.66
C LYS A 119 8.42 2.69 -4.52
N GLY A 120 8.91 3.71 -3.80
CA GLY A 120 10.33 3.92 -3.53
C GLY A 120 10.96 2.77 -2.74
N ALA A 121 10.28 2.31 -1.70
CA ALA A 121 10.72 1.17 -0.89
C ALA A 121 10.77 -0.13 -1.73
N TYR A 122 9.76 -0.38 -2.55
CA TYR A 122 9.75 -1.54 -3.44
C TYR A 122 10.86 -1.45 -4.50
N ALA A 123 11.05 -0.28 -5.13
CA ALA A 123 12.11 -0.05 -6.12
C ALA A 123 13.50 -0.31 -5.54
N ALA A 124 13.73 0.01 -4.27
CA ALA A 124 15.00 -0.29 -3.59
C ALA A 124 15.19 -1.79 -3.29
N SER A 125 14.13 -2.60 -3.33
CA SER A 125 14.15 -4.04 -3.04
C SER A 125 14.36 -4.93 -4.27
N ILE A 126 14.25 -4.38 -5.48
CA ILE A 126 14.41 -5.10 -6.74
C ILE A 126 15.61 -4.58 -7.55
N PHE A 127 16.11 -5.42 -8.45
CA PHE A 127 17.30 -5.10 -9.23
C PHE A 127 17.00 -4.21 -10.46
N PHE A 128 15.85 -4.41 -11.10
CA PHE A 128 15.44 -3.67 -12.29
C PHE A 128 14.61 -2.43 -11.92
N PRO A 129 14.71 -1.33 -12.70
CA PRO A 129 13.92 -0.12 -12.40
C PRO A 129 12.42 -0.40 -12.50
N VAL A 130 11.64 0.21 -11.61
CA VAL A 130 10.16 0.15 -11.65
C VAL A 130 9.64 0.89 -12.88
N GLY A 131 10.23 2.02 -13.24
CA GLY A 131 9.86 2.81 -14.40
C GLY A 131 8.76 3.83 -14.15
N ASP A 132 8.23 4.34 -15.28
CA ASP A 132 7.15 5.33 -15.31
C ASP A 132 5.76 4.67 -15.31
N PRO A 133 4.68 5.41 -15.06
CA PRO A 133 3.32 4.90 -15.23
C PRO A 133 3.15 4.21 -16.59
N ASN A 134 2.56 3.01 -16.57
CA ASN A 134 2.44 2.19 -17.76
C ASN A 134 1.58 2.89 -18.83
N PRO A 135 2.09 3.13 -20.04
CA PRO A 135 1.32 3.78 -21.11
C PRO A 135 0.10 2.96 -21.58
N TYR A 136 0.08 1.66 -21.27
CA TYR A 136 -1.04 0.75 -21.54
C TYR A 136 -1.97 0.60 -20.32
N GLY A 137 -1.92 1.53 -19.36
CA GLY A 137 -2.68 1.46 -18.10
C GLY A 137 -4.19 1.31 -18.27
N GLU A 138 -4.75 1.71 -19.39
CA GLU A 138 -6.18 1.49 -19.73
C GLU A 138 -6.57 0.00 -19.81
N PHE A 139 -5.60 -0.90 -20.03
CA PHE A 139 -5.79 -2.35 -20.05
C PHE A 139 -5.40 -3.03 -18.73
N PHE A 140 -5.37 -2.26 -17.64
CA PHE A 140 -5.04 -2.75 -16.31
C PHE A 140 -6.11 -2.33 -15.30
N THR A 141 -6.40 -3.21 -14.36
CA THR A 141 -7.14 -2.86 -13.15
C THR A 141 -6.10 -2.53 -12.08
N GLY A 142 -6.08 -1.28 -11.58
CA GLY A 142 -5.08 -0.79 -10.64
C GLY A 142 -3.87 -0.15 -11.33
N GLN A 143 -2.87 0.25 -10.54
CA GLN A 143 -1.70 0.98 -11.03
C GLN A 143 -0.57 0.04 -11.43
N SER A 144 -0.01 0.26 -12.61
CA SER A 144 1.18 -0.44 -13.11
C SER A 144 2.21 0.53 -13.67
N TYR A 145 3.45 0.04 -13.78
CA TYR A 145 4.60 0.81 -14.28
C TYR A 145 5.36 -0.01 -15.31
N LEU A 146 6.05 0.67 -16.21
CA LEU A 146 6.83 0.05 -17.27
C LEU A 146 8.22 0.70 -17.35
N ALA A 147 9.25 -0.13 -17.37
CA ALA A 147 10.61 0.29 -17.63
C ALA A 147 11.22 -0.51 -18.79
N PRO A 148 11.76 0.13 -19.84
CA PRO A 148 12.53 -0.58 -20.85
C PRO A 148 13.85 -1.06 -20.25
N VAL A 149 14.17 -2.34 -20.44
CA VAL A 149 15.42 -2.97 -20.04
C VAL A 149 16.32 -3.19 -21.25
N SER A 150 15.74 -3.61 -22.37
CA SER A 150 16.38 -3.74 -23.68
C SER A 150 15.39 -3.36 -24.77
N ALA A 151 15.85 -2.58 -25.75
CA ALA A 151 15.03 -2.15 -26.88
C ALA A 151 15.61 -2.57 -28.25
N GLU A 152 16.76 -3.25 -28.25
CA GLU A 152 17.50 -3.53 -29.49
C GLU A 152 17.20 -4.95 -30.03
N GLN A 153 18.01 -5.95 -29.70
CA GLN A 153 17.91 -7.29 -30.28
C GLN A 153 16.68 -8.05 -29.83
N VAL A 154 16.41 -8.00 -28.52
CA VAL A 154 15.23 -8.61 -27.91
C VAL A 154 14.59 -7.55 -27.02
N PRO A 155 13.36 -7.12 -27.31
CA PRO A 155 12.63 -6.21 -26.45
C PRO A 155 12.36 -6.85 -25.09
N ILE A 156 12.81 -6.19 -24.02
CA ILE A 156 12.62 -6.61 -22.65
C ILE A 156 12.14 -5.42 -21.85
N PHE A 157 11.03 -5.59 -21.16
CA PHE A 157 10.47 -4.57 -20.28
C PHE A 157 10.33 -5.13 -18.86
N ASN A 158 10.67 -4.33 -17.84
CA ASN A 158 10.25 -4.63 -16.51
C ASN A 158 8.84 -4.06 -16.30
N VAL A 159 7.86 -4.93 -16.12
CA VAL A 159 6.48 -4.55 -15.81
C VAL A 159 6.27 -4.72 -14.32
N THR A 160 5.91 -3.63 -13.64
CA THR A 160 5.69 -3.60 -12.19
C THR A 160 4.24 -3.29 -11.90
N PHE A 161 3.66 -4.05 -10.99
CA PHE A 161 2.26 -3.98 -10.56
C PHE A 161 2.19 -3.62 -9.08
N GLU A 162 1.37 -2.65 -8.71
CA GLU A 162 1.00 -2.43 -7.32
C GLU A 162 0.18 -3.60 -6.75
N PRO A 163 0.09 -3.76 -5.42
CA PRO A 163 -0.75 -4.77 -4.82
C PRO A 163 -2.19 -4.75 -5.38
N GLY A 164 -2.68 -5.90 -5.82
CA GLY A 164 -4.00 -6.04 -6.42
C GLY A 164 -4.11 -5.66 -7.89
N CYS A 165 -3.09 -5.04 -8.48
CA CYS A 165 -3.09 -4.66 -9.90
C CYS A 165 -2.93 -5.89 -10.80
N ARG A 166 -3.68 -5.92 -11.90
CA ARG A 166 -3.66 -6.99 -12.91
C ARG A 166 -3.98 -6.44 -14.28
N ASN A 167 -3.40 -7.02 -15.33
CA ASN A 167 -3.79 -6.69 -16.69
C ASN A 167 -5.09 -7.43 -17.09
N PHE A 168 -5.67 -6.99 -18.19
CA PHE A 168 -6.82 -7.64 -18.80
C PHE A 168 -6.42 -8.96 -19.46
N TRP A 169 -7.38 -9.80 -19.76
CA TRP A 169 -7.17 -10.92 -20.65
C TRP A 169 -6.62 -10.41 -21.96
N HIS A 170 -5.62 -11.07 -22.53
CA HIS A 170 -5.00 -10.67 -23.78
C HIS A 170 -4.34 -11.85 -24.49
N ILE A 171 -4.03 -11.64 -25.77
CA ILE A 171 -3.41 -12.62 -26.63
C ILE A 171 -2.25 -11.97 -27.36
N HIS A 172 -1.10 -12.62 -27.39
CA HIS A 172 -0.01 -12.31 -28.29
C HIS A 172 -0.14 -13.17 -29.54
N HIS A 173 -0.70 -12.60 -30.60
CA HIS A 173 -0.86 -13.30 -31.88
C HIS A 173 0.44 -13.39 -32.63
N ALA A 174 0.65 -14.50 -33.33
CA ALA A 174 1.65 -14.65 -34.39
C ALA A 174 1.27 -15.82 -35.32
N GLU A 175 1.68 -15.73 -36.59
CA GLU A 175 1.49 -16.79 -37.58
C GLU A 175 2.58 -17.86 -37.43
N GLU A 176 3.83 -17.45 -37.13
CA GLU A 176 4.96 -18.33 -36.86
C GLU A 176 5.83 -17.69 -35.76
N GLY A 177 6.34 -18.49 -34.82
CA GLY A 177 7.08 -18.02 -33.64
C GLY A 177 6.18 -17.24 -32.69
N GLY A 178 6.65 -16.12 -32.14
CA GLY A 178 5.86 -15.22 -31.29
C GLY A 178 5.63 -15.73 -29.87
N GLY A 179 4.72 -15.05 -29.17
CA GLY A 179 4.44 -15.27 -27.77
C GLY A 179 5.28 -14.39 -26.83
N GLN A 180 5.28 -14.74 -25.57
CA GLN A 180 5.97 -13.94 -24.53
C GLN A 180 6.59 -14.86 -23.48
N MET A 181 7.72 -14.43 -22.91
CA MET A 181 8.27 -15.06 -21.73
C MET A 181 8.21 -14.09 -20.57
N LEU A 182 7.72 -14.55 -19.42
CA LEU A 182 7.72 -13.79 -18.18
C LEU A 182 8.75 -14.38 -17.23
N LEU A 183 9.60 -13.53 -16.66
CA LEU A 183 10.54 -13.89 -15.61
C LEU A 183 10.27 -13.03 -14.38
N CYS A 184 9.75 -13.60 -13.31
CA CYS A 184 9.51 -12.88 -12.06
C CYS A 184 10.84 -12.43 -11.43
N VAL A 185 10.97 -11.13 -11.15
CA VAL A 185 12.17 -10.50 -10.58
C VAL A 185 11.92 -9.84 -9.22
N GLY A 186 10.67 -9.75 -8.78
CA GLY A 186 10.35 -9.16 -7.48
C GLY A 186 8.90 -9.39 -7.05
N GLY A 187 8.70 -9.45 -5.74
CA GLY A 187 7.38 -9.59 -5.15
C GLY A 187 6.68 -10.91 -5.45
N ARG A 188 5.34 -10.90 -5.47
CA ARG A 188 4.50 -12.07 -5.68
C ARG A 188 3.31 -11.73 -6.57
N GLY A 189 3.05 -12.56 -7.55
CA GLY A 189 1.93 -12.39 -8.49
C GLY A 189 1.43 -13.71 -9.05
N TYR A 190 0.58 -13.59 -10.07
CA TYR A 190 -0.07 -14.73 -10.70
C TYR A 190 -0.03 -14.61 -12.21
N TYR A 191 -0.05 -15.75 -12.86
CA TYR A 191 -0.30 -15.96 -14.29
C TYR A 191 -1.40 -16.99 -14.46
N GLN A 192 -2.27 -16.83 -15.45
CA GLN A 192 -3.29 -17.80 -15.77
C GLN A 192 -3.65 -17.77 -17.26
N GLU A 193 -3.73 -18.93 -17.88
CA GLU A 193 -4.35 -19.14 -19.20
C GLU A 193 -5.86 -19.32 -19.06
N ARG A 194 -6.61 -18.95 -20.09
CA ARG A 194 -8.07 -19.11 -20.12
C ARG A 194 -8.45 -20.58 -19.90
N GLY A 195 -9.22 -20.84 -18.85
CA GLY A 195 -9.61 -22.20 -18.46
C GLY A 195 -8.50 -23.04 -17.83
N GLY A 196 -7.30 -22.49 -17.70
CA GLY A 196 -6.14 -23.15 -17.08
C GLY A 196 -6.06 -22.96 -15.56
N LYS A 197 -5.07 -23.61 -14.97
CA LYS A 197 -4.73 -23.40 -13.55
C LYS A 197 -3.91 -22.13 -13.40
N THR A 198 -4.14 -21.43 -12.29
CA THR A 198 -3.30 -20.31 -11.90
C THR A 198 -1.91 -20.76 -11.50
N VAL A 199 -0.90 -20.08 -11.97
CA VAL A 199 0.51 -20.25 -11.59
C VAL A 199 0.90 -19.08 -10.69
N GLU A 200 1.35 -19.37 -9.47
CA GLU A 200 1.95 -18.36 -8.61
C GLU A 200 3.36 -18.03 -9.12
N MET A 201 3.65 -16.73 -9.19
CA MET A 201 4.94 -16.22 -9.65
C MET A 201 5.66 -15.53 -8.49
N VAL A 202 6.82 -16.08 -8.16
CA VAL A 202 7.78 -15.53 -7.18
C VAL A 202 9.14 -15.34 -7.85
N PRO A 203 10.09 -14.57 -7.30
CA PRO A 203 11.40 -14.34 -7.93
C PRO A 203 12.07 -15.63 -8.40
N GLY A 204 12.41 -15.67 -9.69
CA GLY A 204 12.97 -16.86 -10.37
C GLY A 204 11.95 -17.73 -11.10
N THR A 205 10.64 -17.54 -10.91
CA THR A 205 9.61 -18.21 -11.71
C THR A 205 9.67 -17.74 -13.16
N VAL A 206 9.70 -18.67 -14.09
CA VAL A 206 9.66 -18.43 -15.54
C VAL A 206 8.38 -19.03 -16.12
N VAL A 207 7.65 -18.25 -16.89
CA VAL A 207 6.47 -18.67 -17.65
C VAL A 207 6.76 -18.45 -19.12
N ASN A 208 6.62 -19.50 -19.92
CA ASN A 208 6.71 -19.43 -21.38
C ASN A 208 5.29 -19.46 -21.94
N ILE A 209 4.89 -18.37 -22.58
CA ILE A 209 3.55 -18.19 -23.14
C ILE A 209 3.65 -18.34 -24.66
N PRO A 210 3.13 -19.42 -25.25
CA PRO A 210 3.09 -19.55 -26.70
C PRO A 210 2.25 -18.47 -27.35
N ALA A 211 2.51 -18.18 -28.63
CA ALA A 211 1.63 -17.32 -29.40
C ALA A 211 0.19 -17.87 -29.42
N ASN A 212 -0.78 -16.97 -29.53
CA ASN A 212 -2.21 -17.27 -29.64
C ASN A 212 -2.84 -17.89 -28.37
N VAL A 213 -2.15 -17.81 -27.22
CA VAL A 213 -2.69 -18.22 -25.92
C VAL A 213 -3.33 -17.02 -25.20
N GLU A 214 -4.59 -17.15 -24.85
CA GLU A 214 -5.32 -16.16 -24.07
C GLU A 214 -4.94 -16.28 -22.60
N HIS A 215 -4.44 -15.20 -21.99
CA HIS A 215 -3.91 -15.19 -20.63
C HIS A 215 -4.02 -13.83 -19.97
N TRP A 216 -3.75 -13.82 -18.67
CA TRP A 216 -3.53 -12.62 -17.88
C TRP A 216 -2.45 -12.86 -16.82
N HIS A 217 -1.88 -11.78 -16.30
CA HIS A 217 -0.98 -11.81 -15.15
C HIS A 217 -1.13 -10.53 -14.31
N GLY A 218 -0.70 -10.60 -13.04
CA GLY A 218 -0.82 -9.47 -12.12
C GLY A 218 -0.29 -9.77 -10.73
N ALA A 219 -0.26 -8.76 -9.89
CA ALA A 219 0.18 -8.83 -8.51
C ALA A 219 -0.78 -9.64 -7.64
N ALA A 220 -0.31 -10.18 -6.52
CA ALA A 220 -1.16 -10.62 -5.44
C ALA A 220 -1.78 -9.41 -4.71
N LYS A 221 -2.86 -9.61 -3.95
CA LYS A 221 -3.58 -8.52 -3.27
C LYS A 221 -2.75 -7.74 -2.25
N ASP A 222 -1.77 -8.39 -1.68
CA ASP A 222 -0.95 -7.94 -0.56
C ASP A 222 0.53 -7.75 -0.92
N SER A 223 0.88 -7.86 -2.21
CA SER A 223 2.27 -7.80 -2.65
C SER A 223 2.43 -7.00 -3.93
N TRP A 224 3.45 -6.19 -4.00
CA TRP A 224 4.00 -5.72 -5.26
C TRP A 224 4.45 -6.91 -6.09
N PHE A 225 4.50 -6.77 -7.40
CA PHE A 225 4.95 -7.79 -8.33
C PHE A 225 5.69 -7.16 -9.50
N SER A 226 6.84 -7.71 -9.84
CA SER A 226 7.58 -7.31 -11.05
C SER A 226 8.05 -8.53 -11.82
N HIS A 227 7.90 -8.47 -13.12
CA HIS A 227 8.46 -9.45 -14.03
C HIS A 227 9.08 -8.79 -15.25
N LEU A 228 10.10 -9.43 -15.81
CA LEU A 228 10.55 -9.11 -17.15
C LEU A 228 9.57 -9.71 -18.14
N ALA A 229 9.01 -8.87 -19.02
CA ALA A 229 8.28 -9.27 -20.20
C ALA A 229 9.28 -9.30 -21.36
N ILE A 230 9.52 -10.48 -21.90
CA ILE A 230 10.46 -10.71 -23.01
C ILE A 230 9.60 -11.07 -24.22
N GLU A 231 9.63 -10.21 -25.22
CA GLU A 231 8.87 -10.45 -26.46
C GLU A 231 9.62 -11.46 -27.33
N VAL A 232 8.94 -12.52 -27.71
CA VAL A 232 9.47 -13.52 -28.64
C VAL A 232 9.14 -13.07 -30.05
N ALA A 233 10.15 -12.96 -30.92
CA ALA A 233 9.94 -12.57 -32.30
C ALA A 233 9.03 -13.54 -33.04
N GLY A 234 8.07 -13.02 -33.79
CA GLY A 234 7.09 -13.80 -34.56
C GLY A 234 6.66 -13.08 -35.83
N GLU A 235 6.29 -13.86 -36.86
CA GLU A 235 5.70 -13.33 -38.08
C GLU A 235 4.24 -12.91 -37.82
N GLY A 236 3.86 -11.71 -38.27
CA GLY A 236 2.53 -11.16 -38.03
C GLY A 236 2.22 -10.87 -36.55
N ALA A 237 3.25 -10.65 -35.71
CA ALA A 237 3.06 -10.46 -34.28
C ALA A 237 2.20 -9.22 -33.96
N SER A 238 1.21 -9.40 -33.08
CA SER A 238 0.34 -8.33 -32.57
C SER A 238 -0.22 -8.71 -31.21
N THR A 239 -0.69 -7.70 -30.44
CA THR A 239 -1.35 -7.93 -29.15
C THR A 239 -2.83 -7.55 -29.27
N GLU A 240 -3.70 -8.43 -28.83
CA GLU A 240 -5.13 -8.20 -28.68
C GLU A 240 -5.50 -8.13 -27.21
N TRP A 241 -6.13 -7.01 -26.81
CA TRP A 241 -6.67 -6.84 -25.45
C TRP A 241 -8.15 -7.22 -25.44
N LEU A 242 -8.52 -7.99 -24.44
CA LEU A 242 -9.88 -8.50 -24.24
C LEU A 242 -10.52 -7.84 -22.98
N GLU A 243 -11.45 -8.52 -22.33
CA GLU A 243 -12.11 -8.02 -21.14
C GLU A 243 -11.20 -8.05 -19.90
N SER A 244 -11.56 -7.25 -18.91
CA SER A 244 -10.88 -7.24 -17.60
C SER A 244 -11.09 -8.55 -16.85
N VAL A 245 -10.09 -8.97 -16.08
CA VAL A 245 -10.24 -10.06 -15.10
C VAL A 245 -11.18 -9.58 -13.98
N SER A 246 -12.30 -10.28 -13.79
CA SER A 246 -13.30 -9.90 -12.82
C SER A 246 -12.77 -9.99 -11.36
N ASP A 247 -13.33 -9.16 -10.48
CA ASP A 247 -13.00 -9.21 -9.05
C ASP A 247 -13.39 -10.56 -8.42
N GLU A 248 -14.42 -11.23 -8.97
CA GLU A 248 -14.81 -12.56 -8.52
C GLU A 248 -13.77 -13.63 -8.87
N GLU A 249 -13.22 -13.60 -10.09
CA GLU A 249 -12.17 -14.52 -10.52
C GLU A 249 -10.87 -14.28 -9.76
N TYR A 250 -10.43 -13.02 -9.74
CA TYR A 250 -9.24 -12.61 -9.01
C TYR A 250 -9.38 -12.83 -7.49
N GLY A 251 -10.61 -12.68 -6.96
CA GLY A 251 -10.93 -12.89 -5.55
C GLY A 251 -10.73 -14.32 -5.05
N LYS A 252 -10.72 -15.30 -5.95
CA LYS A 252 -10.47 -16.73 -5.63
C LYS A 252 -8.99 -17.06 -5.43
N LEU A 253 -8.10 -16.12 -5.81
CA LEU A 253 -6.66 -16.25 -5.64
C LEU A 253 -6.29 -15.64 -4.27
N ALA A 254 -6.07 -16.46 -3.28
CA ALA A 254 -5.74 -16.04 -1.92
C ALA A 254 -4.25 -16.19 -1.65
#